data_d5c4883d81d6f8a921154e713795d1e4
#
_entry.id   d5c4883d81d6f8a921154e713795d1e4
#
_cell.length_a   1.000
_cell.length_b   1.000
_cell.length_c   1.000
_cell.angle_alpha   90.00
_cell.angle_beta   90.00
_cell.angle_gamma   90.00
#
_symmetry.space_group_name_H-M   'P 1'
#
loop_
_entity.id
_entity.type
_entity.pdbx_description
1 polymer ?
#
loop_
_entity_poly.entity_id
_entity_poly.type
_entity_poly.pdbx_seq_one_letter_code
_entity_poly.pdbx_strand_id
1 'polypeptide(L)'
;TLAAIENGYFRDEGLPEVELTATGEDHLTMDALRSGDIDFGADVKPGMIFEASSKGEQLYILGAMINGLPSTLIGTPDVKSIADLRGKKIGCKEEGGSREVPWIRMLLRKAGIDPDKEVQWVPHAGFGSLDIQKPRLDRGDYQAIGLTGHYKRPEIFDLVREAGFNVLAECTETHPYGLPSRVIATRSDILADYPEQVVKVLKGIIRGYRFARDKKNVERIRHMYLSYDWGKDGFGWGKFDATLLDGQIASAQYLPPDGGVVERGLQDIAEEYKAWGKLPKNFSYEQATRFDFVRQAAQEVDAAYGAPEGY
;
A
#
# COMPACT_ATOMS: atom_id res chain seq x y z
N THR A 1 -8.66 0.11 -9.53
CA THR A 1 -8.99 -0.79 -10.66
C THR A 1 -10.49 -0.86 -10.90
N LEU A 2 -11.34 -1.17 -9.89
CA LEU A 2 -12.78 -1.32 -10.07
C LEU A 2 -13.43 -0.13 -10.80
N ALA A 3 -13.12 1.11 -10.39
CA ALA A 3 -13.64 2.30 -11.06
C ALA A 3 -13.26 2.37 -12.57
N ALA A 4 -12.11 1.83 -12.95
CA ALA A 4 -11.70 1.77 -14.35
C ALA A 4 -12.52 0.75 -15.14
N ILE A 5 -12.84 -0.40 -14.55
CA ILE A 5 -13.68 -1.44 -15.14
C ILE A 5 -15.12 -0.90 -15.32
N GLU A 6 -15.73 -0.43 -14.24
CA GLU A 6 -17.12 0.02 -14.20
C GLU A 6 -17.39 1.24 -15.12
N ASN A 7 -16.40 2.12 -15.30
CA ASN A 7 -16.50 3.25 -16.23
C ASN A 7 -16.11 2.87 -17.67
N GLY A 8 -15.70 1.64 -17.94
CA GLY A 8 -15.32 1.18 -19.28
C GLY A 8 -13.98 1.73 -19.78
N TYR A 9 -13.10 2.26 -18.91
CA TYR A 9 -11.85 2.90 -19.32
C TYR A 9 -10.89 1.93 -20.00
N PHE A 10 -10.88 0.66 -19.62
CA PHE A 10 -10.10 -0.37 -20.33
C PHE A 10 -10.66 -0.65 -21.73
N ARG A 11 -11.99 -0.66 -21.86
CA ARG A 11 -12.68 -0.87 -23.14
C ARG A 11 -12.40 0.27 -24.11
N ASP A 12 -12.39 1.51 -23.63
CA ASP A 12 -12.03 2.68 -24.43
C ASP A 12 -10.59 2.59 -24.97
N GLU A 13 -9.69 1.94 -24.25
CA GLU A 13 -8.31 1.69 -24.68
C GLU A 13 -8.17 0.44 -25.56
N GLY A 14 -9.27 -0.21 -25.92
CA GLY A 14 -9.29 -1.40 -26.76
C GLY A 14 -8.98 -2.71 -26.02
N LEU A 15 -9.20 -2.75 -24.72
CA LEU A 15 -9.15 -3.94 -23.88
C LEU A 15 -10.58 -4.32 -23.47
N PRO A 16 -11.29 -5.16 -24.27
CA PRO A 16 -12.72 -5.40 -24.06
C PRO A 16 -13.03 -6.17 -22.76
N GLU A 17 -12.10 -7.00 -22.34
CA GLU A 17 -12.24 -7.86 -21.17
C GLU A 17 -11.05 -7.66 -20.24
N VAL A 18 -11.30 -7.12 -19.04
CA VAL A 18 -10.35 -7.05 -17.94
C VAL A 18 -11.03 -7.63 -16.71
N GLU A 19 -10.52 -8.75 -16.26
CA GLU A 19 -11.02 -9.44 -15.07
C GLU A 19 -10.33 -8.91 -13.82
N LEU A 20 -11.10 -8.70 -12.75
CA LEU A 20 -10.59 -8.34 -11.43
C LEU A 20 -10.66 -9.56 -10.52
N THR A 21 -9.52 -10.14 -10.24
CA THR A 21 -9.37 -11.25 -9.30
C THR A 21 -8.98 -10.74 -7.92
N ALA A 22 -9.82 -10.98 -6.92
CA ALA A 22 -9.53 -10.66 -5.53
C ALA A 22 -8.75 -11.82 -4.88
N THR A 23 -7.50 -11.58 -4.52
CA THR A 23 -6.64 -12.60 -3.90
C THR A 23 -6.70 -12.60 -2.37
N GLY A 24 -7.14 -11.48 -1.77
CA GLY A 24 -7.32 -11.31 -0.33
C GLY A 24 -6.04 -11.10 0.48
N GLU A 25 -4.92 -11.70 0.08
CA GLU A 25 -3.64 -11.61 0.79
C GLU A 25 -2.48 -11.37 -0.17
N ASP A 26 -1.48 -10.61 0.29
CA ASP A 26 -0.32 -10.22 -0.56
C ASP A 26 0.46 -11.43 -1.11
N HIS A 27 0.64 -12.48 -0.31
CA HIS A 27 1.38 -13.66 -0.76
C HIS A 27 0.61 -14.43 -1.85
N LEU A 28 -0.71 -14.48 -1.79
CA LEU A 28 -1.54 -15.07 -2.83
C LEU A 28 -1.46 -14.28 -4.14
N THR A 29 -1.40 -12.93 -4.05
CA THR A 29 -1.16 -12.09 -5.23
C THR A 29 0.20 -12.38 -5.86
N MET A 30 1.25 -12.53 -5.04
CA MET A 30 2.59 -12.87 -5.52
C MET A 30 2.63 -14.25 -6.16
N ASP A 31 1.95 -15.23 -5.58
CA ASP A 31 1.90 -16.59 -6.13
C ASP A 31 1.11 -16.63 -7.44
N ALA A 32 -0.02 -15.92 -7.53
CA ALA A 32 -0.79 -15.78 -8.76
C ALA A 32 -0.02 -15.05 -9.88
N LEU A 33 0.80 -14.04 -9.54
CA LEU A 33 1.72 -13.42 -10.49
C LEU A 33 2.77 -14.41 -10.99
N ARG A 34 3.38 -15.20 -10.10
CA ARG A 34 4.41 -16.19 -10.43
C ARG A 34 3.88 -17.32 -11.30
N SER A 35 2.69 -17.82 -11.00
CA SER A 35 2.03 -18.90 -11.77
C SER A 35 1.52 -18.43 -13.13
N GLY A 36 1.27 -17.12 -13.30
CA GLY A 36 0.63 -16.57 -14.48
C GLY A 36 -0.90 -16.60 -14.42
N ASP A 37 -1.48 -16.88 -13.25
CA ASP A 37 -2.93 -16.83 -13.05
C ASP A 37 -3.47 -15.40 -13.12
N ILE A 38 -2.61 -14.40 -12.83
CA ILE A 38 -2.87 -12.98 -13.10
C ILE A 38 -1.69 -12.34 -13.84
N ASP A 39 -1.99 -11.36 -14.70
CA ASP A 39 -0.98 -10.61 -15.44
C ASP A 39 -0.44 -9.42 -14.66
N PHE A 40 -1.28 -8.80 -13.83
CA PHE A 40 -0.94 -7.62 -13.04
C PHE A 40 -1.37 -7.78 -11.59
N GLY A 41 -0.45 -7.53 -10.67
CA GLY A 41 -0.76 -7.35 -9.25
C GLY A 41 -0.95 -5.87 -8.96
N ALA A 42 -2.19 -5.45 -8.67
CA ALA A 42 -2.51 -4.03 -8.48
C ALA A 42 -2.52 -3.56 -7.02
N ASP A 43 -2.10 -4.41 -6.08
CA ASP A 43 -2.05 -4.10 -4.63
C ASP A 43 -0.91 -4.87 -3.95
N VAL A 44 0.32 -4.74 -4.48
CA VAL A 44 1.49 -5.45 -3.99
C VAL A 44 2.36 -4.52 -3.15
N LYS A 45 3.01 -5.05 -2.11
CA LYS A 45 4.01 -4.30 -1.32
C LYS A 45 5.32 -4.21 -2.10
N PRO A 46 5.96 -3.02 -2.20
CA PRO A 46 7.23 -2.86 -2.92
C PRO A 46 8.31 -3.84 -2.47
N GLY A 47 8.44 -4.03 -1.16
CA GLY A 47 9.45 -4.93 -0.58
C GLY A 47 9.34 -6.37 -1.04
N MET A 48 8.13 -6.88 -1.34
CA MET A 48 7.96 -8.24 -1.86
C MET A 48 8.50 -8.38 -3.29
N ILE A 49 8.31 -7.36 -4.12
CA ILE A 49 8.90 -7.33 -5.47
C ILE A 49 10.43 -7.20 -5.38
N PHE A 50 10.95 -6.39 -4.46
CA PHE A 50 12.38 -6.28 -4.23
C PHE A 50 13.02 -7.60 -3.80
N GLU A 51 12.41 -8.30 -2.83
CA GLU A 51 12.89 -9.61 -2.39
C GLU A 51 12.85 -10.65 -3.53
N ALA A 52 11.77 -10.66 -4.32
CA ALA A 52 11.65 -11.54 -5.49
C ALA A 52 12.72 -11.22 -6.54
N SER A 53 12.87 -9.96 -6.93
CA SER A 53 13.89 -9.51 -7.88
C SER A 53 15.31 -9.82 -7.39
N SER A 54 15.59 -9.65 -6.10
CA SER A 54 16.91 -9.96 -5.52
C SER A 54 17.28 -11.44 -5.60
N LYS A 55 16.30 -12.33 -5.75
CA LYS A 55 16.43 -13.78 -5.95
C LYS A 55 16.43 -14.18 -7.43
N GLY A 56 16.39 -13.21 -8.36
CA GLY A 56 16.38 -13.43 -9.79
C GLY A 56 15.00 -13.63 -10.41
N GLU A 57 13.92 -13.47 -9.64
CA GLU A 57 12.57 -13.48 -10.20
C GLU A 57 12.35 -12.25 -11.09
N GLN A 58 11.75 -12.45 -12.25
CA GLN A 58 11.54 -11.41 -13.25
C GLN A 58 10.21 -10.70 -13.05
N LEU A 59 10.05 -10.06 -11.88
CA LEU A 59 8.89 -9.26 -11.49
C LEU A 59 9.29 -7.79 -11.39
N TYR A 60 8.45 -6.90 -11.91
CA TYR A 60 8.75 -5.47 -12.02
C TYR A 60 7.61 -4.60 -11.53
N ILE A 61 7.95 -3.56 -10.79
CA ILE A 61 7.03 -2.47 -10.42
C ILE A 61 6.90 -1.55 -11.64
N LEU A 62 5.66 -1.29 -12.04
CA LEU A 62 5.33 -0.40 -13.15
C LEU A 62 4.91 0.99 -12.69
N GLY A 63 4.24 1.07 -11.56
CA GLY A 63 3.66 2.29 -11.03
C GLY A 63 3.20 2.11 -9.59
N ALA A 64 2.65 3.16 -9.00
CA ALA A 64 2.05 3.07 -7.67
C ALA A 64 0.53 2.92 -7.73
N MET A 65 0.00 2.16 -6.80
CA MET A 65 -1.41 2.22 -6.43
C MET A 65 -1.61 3.25 -5.31
N ILE A 66 -0.73 3.25 -4.31
CA ILE A 66 -0.81 4.18 -3.18
C ILE A 66 0.58 4.73 -2.88
N ASN A 67 0.78 6.02 -3.14
CA ASN A 67 2.04 6.75 -2.90
C ASN A 67 2.21 7.24 -1.45
N GLY A 68 1.37 6.82 -0.53
CA GLY A 68 1.48 7.15 0.88
C GLY A 68 1.40 5.91 1.75
N LEU A 69 1.90 6.00 2.96
CA LEU A 69 1.63 5.05 4.02
C LEU A 69 0.86 5.77 5.13
N PRO A 70 -0.46 5.77 5.05
CA PRO A 70 -1.28 6.42 6.06
C PRO A 70 -1.36 5.53 7.30
N SER A 71 -0.32 5.61 8.09
CA SER A 71 -0.16 4.86 9.33
C SER A 71 0.27 5.76 10.47
N THR A 72 -0.27 5.46 11.64
CA THR A 72 0.03 6.12 12.92
C THR A 72 0.61 5.09 13.87
N LEU A 73 1.79 5.35 14.42
CA LEU A 73 2.37 4.56 15.49
C LEU A 73 1.84 5.05 16.83
N ILE A 74 1.18 4.17 17.57
CA ILE A 74 0.68 4.47 18.91
C ILE A 74 1.41 3.64 19.97
N GLY A 75 1.45 4.16 21.20
CA GLY A 75 2.05 3.52 22.36
C GLY A 75 1.14 3.53 23.59
N THR A 76 1.33 2.56 24.47
CA THR A 76 0.70 2.52 25.79
C THR A 76 1.07 3.76 26.62
N PRO A 77 0.36 4.07 27.74
CA PRO A 77 0.56 5.29 28.51
C PRO A 77 1.99 5.50 29.03
N ASP A 78 2.75 4.42 29.22
CA ASP A 78 4.16 4.44 29.63
C ASP A 78 5.15 4.69 28.47
N VAL A 79 4.70 4.63 27.21
CA VAL A 79 5.50 4.87 26.02
C VAL A 79 5.12 6.24 25.46
N LYS A 80 5.97 7.24 25.64
CA LYS A 80 5.68 8.64 25.27
C LYS A 80 6.45 9.12 24.04
N SER A 81 7.46 8.35 23.64
CA SER A 81 8.34 8.68 22.52
C SER A 81 8.85 7.42 21.83
N ILE A 82 9.43 7.57 20.63
CA ILE A 82 10.10 6.44 19.95
C ILE A 82 11.25 5.88 20.80
N ALA A 83 11.96 6.73 21.56
CA ALA A 83 13.06 6.29 22.41
C ALA A 83 12.62 5.33 23.53
N ASP A 84 11.40 5.46 24.01
CA ASP A 84 10.84 4.59 25.06
C ASP A 84 10.50 3.17 24.56
N LEU A 85 10.57 2.95 23.24
CA LEU A 85 10.37 1.63 22.64
C LEU A 85 11.54 0.67 22.84
N ARG A 86 12.68 1.15 23.32
CA ARG A 86 13.83 0.28 23.63
C ARG A 86 13.44 -0.78 24.66
N GLY A 87 13.67 -2.04 24.33
CA GLY A 87 13.30 -3.20 25.14
C GLY A 87 11.80 -3.53 25.17
N LYS A 88 10.98 -2.82 24.40
CA LYS A 88 9.52 -3.03 24.37
C LYS A 88 9.09 -3.98 23.27
N LYS A 89 7.86 -4.45 23.39
CA LYS A 89 7.16 -5.26 22.37
C LYS A 89 6.40 -4.34 21.45
N ILE A 90 6.51 -4.59 20.14
CA ILE A 90 5.78 -3.87 19.09
C ILE A 90 4.93 -4.86 18.31
N GLY A 91 3.61 -4.61 18.26
CA GLY A 91 2.68 -5.43 17.51
C GLY A 91 2.87 -5.25 15.98
N CYS A 92 2.85 -6.35 15.22
CA CYS A 92 2.87 -6.35 13.76
C CYS A 92 1.94 -7.43 13.21
N LYS A 93 1.32 -7.21 12.04
CA LYS A 93 0.35 -8.19 11.47
C LYS A 93 1.01 -9.54 11.20
N GLU A 94 2.22 -9.54 10.70
CA GLU A 94 3.07 -10.72 10.49
C GLU A 94 4.51 -10.28 10.47
N GLU A 95 5.45 -11.16 10.79
CA GLU A 95 6.87 -10.84 10.72
C GLU A 95 7.26 -10.56 9.25
N GLY A 96 7.42 -9.28 8.92
CA GLY A 96 7.70 -8.79 7.57
C GLY A 96 6.50 -8.57 6.66
N GLY A 97 5.27 -8.91 7.10
CA GLY A 97 4.06 -8.80 6.29
C GLY A 97 3.30 -7.47 6.37
N SER A 98 3.46 -6.70 7.42
CA SER A 98 2.80 -5.40 7.62
C SER A 98 3.46 -4.28 6.80
N ARG A 99 2.63 -3.39 6.20
CA ARG A 99 3.12 -2.21 5.43
C ARG A 99 3.88 -1.22 6.30
N GLU A 100 3.50 -1.10 7.55
CA GLU A 100 4.05 -0.16 8.52
C GLU A 100 5.38 -0.63 9.13
N VAL A 101 5.71 -1.92 9.08
CA VAL A 101 6.94 -2.44 9.70
C VAL A 101 8.20 -1.77 9.17
N PRO A 102 8.44 -1.64 7.86
CA PRO A 102 9.62 -0.93 7.35
C PRO A 102 9.70 0.51 7.87
N TRP A 103 8.58 1.22 7.89
CA TRP A 103 8.53 2.59 8.41
C TRP A 103 8.86 2.65 9.92
N ILE A 104 8.27 1.78 10.73
CA ILE A 104 8.55 1.73 12.18
C ILE A 104 10.02 1.41 12.42
N ARG A 105 10.61 0.50 11.65
CA ARG A 105 12.04 0.17 11.71
C ARG A 105 12.92 1.39 11.39
N MET A 106 12.57 2.19 10.37
CA MET A 106 13.26 3.45 10.07
C MET A 106 13.19 4.43 11.25
N LEU A 107 12.02 4.56 11.90
CA LEU A 107 11.86 5.40 13.11
C LEU A 107 12.75 4.94 14.26
N LEU A 108 12.79 3.63 14.52
CA LEU A 108 13.64 3.05 15.56
C LEU A 108 15.12 3.32 15.28
N ARG A 109 15.60 3.07 14.05
CA ARG A 109 16.99 3.37 13.64
C ARG A 109 17.33 4.84 13.82
N LYS A 110 16.42 5.74 13.42
CA LYS A 110 16.59 7.19 13.60
C LYS A 110 16.70 7.59 15.06
N ALA A 111 16.04 6.85 15.96
CA ALA A 111 16.13 7.04 17.40
C ALA A 111 17.34 6.30 18.04
N GLY A 112 18.22 5.69 17.24
CA GLY A 112 19.37 4.93 17.75
C GLY A 112 19.02 3.59 18.38
N ILE A 113 17.86 3.01 18.00
CA ILE A 113 17.40 1.69 18.47
C ILE A 113 17.60 0.69 17.34
N ASP A 114 18.29 -0.42 17.61
CA ASP A 114 18.41 -1.54 16.68
C ASP A 114 17.08 -2.32 16.63
N PRO A 115 16.31 -2.26 15.51
CA PRO A 115 15.01 -2.90 15.46
C PRO A 115 15.06 -4.44 15.44
N ASP A 116 16.23 -5.03 15.32
CA ASP A 116 16.44 -6.48 15.32
C ASP A 116 16.87 -7.03 16.68
N LYS A 117 17.44 -6.17 17.55
CA LYS A 117 18.02 -6.59 18.83
C LYS A 117 17.39 -5.92 20.04
N GLU A 118 16.87 -4.71 19.89
CA GLU A 118 16.47 -3.87 21.02
C GLU A 118 14.96 -3.68 21.15
N VAL A 119 14.16 -4.34 20.27
CA VAL A 119 12.69 -4.45 20.39
C VAL A 119 12.27 -5.88 20.11
N GLN A 120 11.09 -6.25 20.59
CA GLN A 120 10.48 -7.54 20.28
C GLN A 120 9.27 -7.32 19.37
N TRP A 121 9.32 -7.88 18.15
CA TRP A 121 8.16 -7.90 17.26
C TRP A 121 7.19 -9.02 17.68
N VAL A 122 5.91 -8.66 17.83
CA VAL A 122 4.87 -9.59 18.25
C VAL A 122 3.83 -9.71 17.15
N PRO A 123 3.75 -10.86 16.46
CA PRO A 123 2.74 -11.10 15.44
C PRO A 123 1.32 -11.04 16.03
N HIS A 124 0.40 -10.43 15.28
CA HIS A 124 -1.02 -10.44 15.63
C HIS A 124 -1.90 -10.73 14.42
N ALA A 125 -3.03 -11.39 14.66
CA ALA A 125 -4.09 -11.52 13.67
C ALA A 125 -4.98 -10.28 13.65
N GLY A 126 -5.62 -10.03 12.50
CA GLY A 126 -6.57 -8.94 12.32
C GLY A 126 -5.96 -7.64 11.83
N PHE A 127 -6.84 -6.63 11.65
CA PHE A 127 -6.44 -5.33 11.11
C PHE A 127 -5.81 -4.45 12.18
N GLY A 128 -5.00 -3.50 11.72
CA GLY A 128 -4.45 -2.43 12.54
C GLY A 128 -5.48 -1.35 12.92
N SER A 129 -6.72 -1.73 13.28
CA SER A 129 -7.73 -0.81 13.80
C SER A 129 -7.66 -0.73 15.32
N LEU A 130 -7.97 0.45 15.88
CA LEU A 130 -7.90 0.66 17.32
C LEU A 130 -8.81 -0.30 18.09
N ASP A 131 -10.04 -0.52 17.61
CA ASP A 131 -11.02 -1.38 18.26
C ASP A 131 -10.54 -2.83 18.41
N ILE A 132 -9.82 -3.33 17.39
CA ILE A 132 -9.26 -4.68 17.39
C ILE A 132 -8.01 -4.74 18.27
N GLN A 133 -7.19 -3.68 18.28
CA GLN A 133 -5.89 -3.70 18.91
C GLN A 133 -5.89 -3.21 20.37
N LYS A 134 -6.89 -2.38 20.75
CA LYS A 134 -7.01 -1.87 22.13
C LYS A 134 -7.01 -2.98 23.20
N PRO A 135 -7.81 -4.06 23.09
CA PRO A 135 -7.79 -5.11 24.11
C PRO A 135 -6.43 -5.78 24.29
N ARG A 136 -5.59 -5.81 23.25
CA ARG A 136 -4.25 -6.39 23.30
C ARG A 136 -3.24 -5.44 23.93
N LEU A 137 -3.33 -4.13 23.63
CA LEU A 137 -2.56 -3.10 24.28
C LEU A 137 -2.88 -3.04 25.78
N ASP A 138 -4.17 -3.10 26.14
CA ASP A 138 -4.63 -3.10 27.55
C ASP A 138 -4.09 -4.29 28.34
N ARG A 139 -3.98 -5.47 27.72
CA ARG A 139 -3.39 -6.66 28.35
C ARG A 139 -1.85 -6.63 28.40
N GLY A 140 -1.21 -5.71 27.70
CA GLY A 140 0.25 -5.66 27.59
C GLY A 140 0.85 -6.73 26.68
N ASP A 141 0.09 -7.26 25.73
CA ASP A 141 0.58 -8.20 24.71
C ASP A 141 1.74 -7.54 23.95
N TYR A 142 1.64 -6.24 23.70
CA TYR A 142 2.67 -5.33 23.20
C TYR A 142 2.42 -3.90 23.70
N GLN A 143 3.43 -3.04 23.67
CA GLN A 143 3.38 -1.66 24.16
C GLN A 143 3.23 -0.62 23.03
N ALA A 144 3.41 -1.01 21.78
CA ALA A 144 3.16 -0.13 20.64
C ALA A 144 2.66 -0.92 19.44
N ILE A 145 1.99 -0.24 18.52
CA ILE A 145 1.50 -0.80 17.27
C ILE A 145 1.29 0.27 16.20
N GLY A 146 1.54 -0.07 14.95
CA GLY A 146 1.13 0.73 13.81
C GLY A 146 -0.35 0.55 13.51
N LEU A 147 -1.13 1.62 13.54
CA LEU A 147 -2.51 1.64 13.08
C LEU A 147 -2.54 2.05 11.61
N THR A 148 -3.22 1.28 10.78
CA THR A 148 -3.41 1.55 9.34
C THR A 148 -4.88 1.84 9.02
N GLY A 149 -5.13 2.61 7.97
CA GLY A 149 -6.49 2.88 7.51
C GLY A 149 -7.25 3.99 8.25
N HIS A 150 -6.59 4.68 9.18
CA HIS A 150 -7.24 5.70 10.02
C HIS A 150 -7.03 7.15 9.56
N TYR A 151 -6.31 7.34 8.50
CA TYR A 151 -5.82 8.60 7.97
C TYR A 151 -6.89 9.61 7.56
N LYS A 152 -8.13 9.35 7.94
CA LYS A 152 -9.22 10.22 7.58
C LYS A 152 -10.28 10.43 8.62
N ARG A 153 -10.00 9.94 9.78
CA ARG A 153 -10.76 10.41 10.91
C ARG A 153 -9.83 11.31 11.71
N PRO A 154 -9.94 12.64 11.65
CA PRO A 154 -9.28 13.51 12.62
C PRO A 154 -9.55 13.01 14.04
N GLU A 155 -10.71 12.39 14.22
CA GLU A 155 -11.17 11.76 15.44
C GLU A 155 -10.31 10.57 15.88
N ILE A 156 -9.48 9.96 15.01
CA ILE A 156 -8.65 8.82 15.46
C ILE A 156 -7.67 9.24 16.55
N PHE A 157 -7.12 10.45 16.45
CA PHE A 157 -6.20 10.95 17.46
C PHE A 157 -6.90 11.20 18.78
N ASP A 158 -8.13 11.68 18.73
CA ASP A 158 -8.96 11.87 19.91
C ASP A 158 -9.35 10.51 20.49
N LEU A 159 -9.78 9.56 19.68
CA LEU A 159 -10.06 8.18 20.11
C LEU A 159 -8.84 7.49 20.72
N VAL A 160 -7.66 7.68 20.16
CA VAL A 160 -6.40 7.13 20.69
C VAL A 160 -6.10 7.76 22.08
N ARG A 161 -6.26 9.08 22.20
CA ARG A 161 -6.04 9.80 23.47
C ARG A 161 -7.12 9.47 24.52
N GLU A 162 -8.38 9.40 24.13
CA GLU A 162 -9.49 8.99 24.99
C GLU A 162 -9.31 7.54 25.51
N ALA A 163 -8.75 6.68 24.68
CA ALA A 163 -8.36 5.32 25.07
C ALA A 163 -7.11 5.28 25.99
N GLY A 164 -6.51 6.44 26.27
CA GLY A 164 -5.34 6.57 27.14
C GLY A 164 -4.00 6.25 26.48
N PHE A 165 -3.95 6.13 25.15
CA PHE A 165 -2.71 5.85 24.41
C PHE A 165 -2.05 7.13 23.88
N ASN A 166 -0.75 7.02 23.60
CA ASN A 166 0.04 8.11 23.02
C ASN A 166 0.19 7.93 21.51
N VAL A 167 0.05 9.00 20.75
CA VAL A 167 0.48 9.06 19.34
C VAL A 167 1.98 9.33 19.34
N LEU A 168 2.77 8.39 18.81
CA LEU A 168 4.24 8.47 18.81
C LEU A 168 4.78 9.06 17.51
N ALA A 169 4.15 8.74 16.38
CA ALA A 169 4.51 9.25 15.05
C ALA A 169 3.42 9.03 14.04
N GLU A 170 3.40 9.88 13.00
CA GLU A 170 2.64 9.69 11.77
C GLU A 170 3.56 9.57 10.58
N CYS A 171 3.25 8.64 9.66
CA CYS A 171 4.09 8.45 8.49
C CYS A 171 4.04 9.66 7.54
N THR A 172 2.91 10.30 7.40
CA THR A 172 2.74 11.52 6.58
C THR A 172 3.56 12.71 7.08
N GLU A 173 3.84 12.78 8.37
CA GLU A 173 4.71 13.81 8.95
C GLU A 173 6.18 13.46 8.82
N THR A 174 6.53 12.18 9.02
CA THR A 174 7.91 11.72 8.97
C THR A 174 8.44 11.50 7.55
N HIS A 175 7.54 11.23 6.60
CA HIS A 175 7.81 11.05 5.17
C HIS A 175 6.83 11.89 4.33
N PRO A 176 6.94 13.23 4.38
CA PRO A 176 5.98 14.14 3.72
C PRO A 176 6.01 14.03 2.19
N TYR A 177 7.08 13.51 1.61
CA TYR A 177 7.17 13.22 0.17
C TYR A 177 6.40 11.96 -0.24
N GLY A 178 5.93 11.16 0.73
CA GLY A 178 5.24 9.90 0.50
C GLY A 178 6.15 8.68 0.65
N LEU A 179 5.58 7.61 1.21
CA LEU A 179 6.20 6.28 1.29
C LEU A 179 5.28 5.31 0.56
N PRO A 180 5.64 4.85 -0.66
CA PRO A 180 4.77 3.98 -1.46
C PRO A 180 4.43 2.71 -0.69
N SER A 181 3.16 2.50 -0.39
CA SER A 181 2.72 1.33 0.38
C SER A 181 2.16 0.21 -0.50
N ARG A 182 1.72 0.58 -1.71
CA ARG A 182 1.14 -0.34 -2.68
C ARG A 182 1.56 0.04 -4.09
N VAL A 183 1.94 -0.95 -4.88
CA VAL A 183 2.41 -0.78 -6.26
C VAL A 183 1.66 -1.69 -7.22
N ILE A 184 1.78 -1.36 -8.52
CA ILE A 184 1.35 -2.19 -9.64
C ILE A 184 2.59 -2.93 -10.11
N ALA A 185 2.48 -4.25 -10.20
CA ALA A 185 3.58 -5.12 -10.63
C ALA A 185 3.12 -6.09 -11.73
N THR A 186 4.08 -6.54 -12.54
CA THR A 186 3.88 -7.55 -13.58
C THR A 186 5.14 -8.37 -13.81
N ARG A 187 5.04 -9.41 -14.65
CA ARG A 187 6.16 -10.28 -15.08
C ARG A 187 6.85 -9.73 -16.32
N SER A 188 8.10 -10.18 -16.55
CA SER A 188 8.90 -9.81 -17.72
C SER A 188 8.33 -10.30 -19.06
N ASP A 189 7.70 -11.48 -19.08
CA ASP A 189 7.05 -12.03 -20.27
C ASP A 189 5.90 -11.11 -20.77
N ILE A 190 5.08 -10.60 -19.85
CA ILE A 190 4.02 -9.64 -20.17
C ILE A 190 4.61 -8.35 -20.75
N LEU A 191 5.74 -7.87 -20.19
CA LEU A 191 6.41 -6.68 -20.72
C LEU A 191 7.02 -6.89 -22.11
N ALA A 192 7.51 -8.11 -22.38
CA ALA A 192 8.15 -8.44 -23.66
C ALA A 192 7.12 -8.73 -24.75
N ASP A 193 6.10 -9.53 -24.44
CA ASP A 193 5.17 -10.05 -25.43
C ASP A 193 3.96 -9.11 -25.67
N TYR A 194 3.60 -8.28 -24.66
CA TYR A 194 2.41 -7.43 -24.69
C TYR A 194 2.67 -5.97 -24.27
N PRO A 195 3.74 -5.30 -24.75
CA PRO A 195 4.12 -3.96 -24.26
C PRO A 195 3.01 -2.90 -24.49
N GLU A 196 2.30 -2.97 -25.61
CA GLU A 196 1.20 -2.04 -25.89
C GLU A 196 0.01 -2.24 -24.96
N GLN A 197 -0.32 -3.50 -24.63
CA GLN A 197 -1.39 -3.83 -23.70
C GLN A 197 -1.04 -3.38 -22.28
N VAL A 198 0.22 -3.46 -21.87
CA VAL A 198 0.70 -2.91 -20.59
C VAL A 198 0.41 -1.41 -20.50
N VAL A 199 0.74 -0.64 -21.54
CA VAL A 199 0.43 0.80 -21.59
C VAL A 199 -1.07 1.05 -21.51
N LYS A 200 -1.88 0.29 -22.25
CA LYS A 200 -3.36 0.41 -22.23
C LYS A 200 -3.96 0.11 -20.87
N VAL A 201 -3.46 -0.92 -20.16
CA VAL A 201 -3.87 -1.23 -18.78
C VAL A 201 -3.55 -0.07 -17.86
N LEU A 202 -2.33 0.47 -17.93
CA LEU A 202 -1.92 1.59 -17.10
C LEU A 202 -2.73 2.86 -17.38
N LYS A 203 -3.07 3.14 -18.65
CA LYS A 203 -3.98 4.24 -19.03
C LYS A 203 -5.35 4.09 -18.38
N GLY A 204 -5.96 2.91 -18.45
CA GLY A 204 -7.23 2.62 -17.80
C GLY A 204 -7.14 2.83 -16.27
N ILE A 205 -6.07 2.37 -15.64
CA ILE A 205 -5.83 2.55 -14.20
C ILE A 205 -5.68 4.04 -13.84
N ILE A 206 -4.87 4.80 -14.57
CA ILE A 206 -4.66 6.25 -14.37
C ILE A 206 -5.99 7.01 -14.44
N ARG A 207 -6.81 6.73 -15.46
CA ARG A 207 -8.16 7.31 -15.59
C ARG A 207 -9.04 6.95 -14.40
N GLY A 208 -8.96 5.69 -13.93
CA GLY A 208 -9.66 5.23 -12.72
C GLY A 208 -9.20 5.96 -11.46
N TYR A 209 -7.92 6.27 -11.32
CA TYR A 209 -7.39 7.06 -10.21
C TYR A 209 -7.89 8.50 -10.24
N ARG A 210 -7.85 9.15 -11.41
CA ARG A 210 -8.39 10.51 -11.59
C ARG A 210 -9.88 10.58 -11.25
N PHE A 211 -10.65 9.61 -11.71
CA PHE A 211 -12.06 9.48 -11.35
C PHE A 211 -12.26 9.33 -9.84
N ALA A 212 -11.47 8.48 -9.19
CA ALA A 212 -11.59 8.22 -7.76
C ALA A 212 -11.15 9.40 -6.87
N ARG A 213 -10.25 10.25 -7.36
CA ARG A 213 -9.79 11.46 -6.65
C ARG A 213 -10.79 12.60 -6.72
N ASP A 214 -11.65 12.64 -7.73
CA ASP A 214 -12.66 13.68 -7.85
C ASP A 214 -13.79 13.46 -6.83
N LYS A 215 -13.89 14.39 -5.87
CA LYS A 215 -14.88 14.35 -4.78
C LYS A 215 -16.32 14.27 -5.27
N LYS A 216 -16.60 14.72 -6.51
CA LYS A 216 -17.93 14.62 -7.11
C LYS A 216 -18.37 13.17 -7.35
N ASN A 217 -17.42 12.25 -7.43
CA ASN A 217 -17.66 10.84 -7.73
C ASN A 217 -17.81 9.95 -6.48
N VAL A 218 -17.74 10.52 -5.28
CA VAL A 218 -17.74 9.75 -4.01
C VAL A 218 -18.94 8.81 -3.92
N GLU A 219 -20.16 9.30 -4.16
CA GLU A 219 -21.38 8.48 -4.06
C GLU A 219 -21.42 7.40 -5.16
N ARG A 220 -20.92 7.72 -6.34
CA ARG A 220 -20.82 6.73 -7.43
C ARG A 220 -19.80 5.64 -7.10
N ILE A 221 -18.66 6.00 -6.52
CA ILE A 221 -17.65 5.04 -6.05
C ILE A 221 -18.24 4.15 -4.95
N ARG A 222 -18.95 4.74 -3.99
CA ARG A 222 -19.65 4.00 -2.94
C ARG A 222 -20.61 2.97 -3.52
N HIS A 223 -21.44 3.38 -4.48
CA HIS A 223 -22.35 2.47 -5.15
C HIS A 223 -21.62 1.35 -5.89
N MET A 224 -20.58 1.65 -6.65
CA MET A 224 -19.77 0.64 -7.36
C MET A 224 -19.23 -0.42 -6.41
N TYR A 225 -18.63 -0.01 -5.29
CA TYR A 225 -18.03 -0.95 -4.33
C TYR A 225 -19.08 -1.82 -3.62
N LEU A 226 -20.24 -1.25 -3.27
CA LEU A 226 -21.31 -1.98 -2.57
C LEU A 226 -22.10 -2.91 -3.48
N SER A 227 -22.19 -2.59 -4.78
CA SER A 227 -22.93 -3.39 -5.76
C SER A 227 -22.08 -4.43 -6.50
N TYR A 228 -20.74 -4.32 -6.44
CA TYR A 228 -19.86 -5.28 -7.09
C TYR A 228 -19.93 -6.64 -6.40
N ASP A 229 -20.02 -7.70 -7.20
CA ASP A 229 -19.94 -9.07 -6.70
C ASP A 229 -18.48 -9.45 -6.47
N TRP A 230 -18.04 -9.35 -5.22
CA TRP A 230 -16.69 -9.73 -4.82
C TRP A 230 -16.47 -11.25 -4.76
N GLY A 231 -17.48 -12.05 -5.15
CA GLY A 231 -17.48 -13.49 -5.05
C GLY A 231 -17.69 -14.02 -3.62
N LYS A 232 -17.91 -15.33 -3.50
CA LYS A 232 -18.12 -15.96 -2.18
C LYS A 232 -16.90 -15.91 -1.28
N ASP A 233 -15.71 -15.88 -1.89
CA ASP A 233 -14.41 -15.85 -1.22
C ASP A 233 -13.76 -14.46 -1.35
N GLY A 234 -14.49 -13.47 -1.89
CA GLY A 234 -14.01 -12.13 -2.12
C GLY A 234 -13.47 -11.48 -0.85
N PHE A 235 -12.18 -11.26 -0.81
CA PHE A 235 -11.38 -10.63 0.25
C PHE A 235 -11.32 -11.37 1.60
N GLY A 236 -11.99 -12.48 1.84
CA GLY A 236 -12.05 -13.11 3.16
C GLY A 236 -12.69 -12.22 4.26
N TRP A 237 -13.24 -11.06 3.87
CA TRP A 237 -13.68 -9.99 4.77
C TRP A 237 -15.20 -9.89 4.88
N GLY A 238 -15.92 -10.78 4.21
CA GLY A 238 -17.36 -10.66 4.09
C GLY A 238 -17.77 -9.46 3.23
N LYS A 239 -19.00 -8.99 3.40
CA LYS A 239 -19.49 -7.82 2.68
C LYS A 239 -18.69 -6.60 3.06
N PHE A 240 -18.28 -5.80 2.07
CA PHE A 240 -17.76 -4.46 2.29
C PHE A 240 -18.78 -3.67 3.11
N ASP A 241 -18.45 -3.33 4.35
CA ASP A 241 -19.31 -2.45 5.12
C ASP A 241 -19.03 -0.97 4.76
N ALA A 242 -19.99 -0.10 5.09
CA ALA A 242 -19.88 1.32 4.79
C ALA A 242 -18.66 1.98 5.46
N THR A 243 -18.23 1.49 6.62
CA THR A 243 -17.12 2.03 7.41
C THR A 243 -15.77 1.75 6.74
N LEU A 244 -15.57 0.52 6.25
CA LEU A 244 -14.37 0.16 5.46
C LEU A 244 -14.31 0.97 4.16
N LEU A 245 -15.46 1.16 3.52
CA LEU A 245 -15.56 1.91 2.28
C LEU A 245 -15.22 3.39 2.46
N ASP A 246 -15.61 4.02 3.57
CA ASP A 246 -15.22 5.41 3.88
C ASP A 246 -13.71 5.56 3.98
N GLY A 247 -13.03 4.59 4.58
CA GLY A 247 -11.57 4.52 4.60
C GLY A 247 -10.97 4.43 3.19
N GLN A 248 -11.52 3.58 2.32
CA GLN A 248 -11.06 3.40 0.94
C GLN A 248 -11.26 4.68 0.10
N ILE A 249 -12.46 5.27 0.13
CA ILE A 249 -12.77 6.52 -0.57
C ILE A 249 -11.81 7.61 -0.12
N ALA A 250 -11.64 7.70 1.17
CA ALA A 250 -10.78 8.65 1.77
C ALA A 250 -9.29 8.43 1.43
N SER A 251 -8.81 7.18 1.09
CA SER A 251 -7.44 6.91 0.61
C SER A 251 -7.21 7.30 -0.86
N ALA A 252 -8.26 7.67 -1.59
CA ALA A 252 -8.14 8.10 -2.98
C ALA A 252 -7.17 9.29 -3.19
N GLN A 253 -6.94 10.13 -2.17
CA GLN A 253 -5.94 11.20 -2.24
C GLN A 253 -4.50 10.70 -2.45
N TYR A 254 -4.20 9.45 -2.08
CA TYR A 254 -2.87 8.82 -2.23
C TYR A 254 -2.72 8.06 -3.55
N LEU A 255 -3.79 7.94 -4.34
CA LEU A 255 -3.72 7.41 -5.70
C LEU A 255 -2.96 8.43 -6.56
N PRO A 256 -1.87 8.05 -7.24
CA PRO A 256 -1.16 8.98 -8.12
C PRO A 256 -1.98 9.23 -9.39
N PRO A 257 -2.33 10.49 -9.72
CA PRO A 257 -3.16 10.79 -10.89
C PRO A 257 -2.42 10.62 -12.23
N ASP A 258 -1.12 10.35 -12.17
CA ASP A 258 -0.25 9.97 -13.28
C ASP A 258 0.21 8.50 -13.21
N GLY A 259 -0.21 7.76 -12.18
CA GLY A 259 0.24 6.38 -11.91
C GLY A 259 1.68 6.26 -11.43
N GLY A 260 2.40 7.38 -11.32
CA GLY A 260 3.82 7.43 -10.96
C GLY A 260 4.10 7.00 -9.52
N VAL A 261 5.36 6.70 -9.22
CA VAL A 261 5.84 6.28 -7.91
C VAL A 261 6.69 7.38 -7.29
N VAL A 262 6.57 7.61 -5.99
CA VAL A 262 7.51 8.42 -5.24
C VAL A 262 8.83 7.65 -5.07
N GLU A 263 9.75 7.84 -6.02
CA GLU A 263 10.99 7.07 -6.14
C GLU A 263 11.87 7.19 -4.87
N ARG A 264 11.91 8.39 -4.25
CA ARG A 264 12.59 8.57 -2.96
C ARG A 264 12.05 7.64 -1.88
N GLY A 265 10.74 7.49 -1.79
CA GLY A 265 10.11 6.59 -0.84
C GLY A 265 10.40 5.12 -1.14
N LEU A 266 10.51 4.73 -2.42
CA LEU A 266 10.97 3.38 -2.79
C LEU A 266 12.42 3.15 -2.38
N GLN A 267 13.28 4.15 -2.57
CA GLN A 267 14.68 4.07 -2.14
C GLN A 267 14.76 3.87 -0.62
N ASP A 268 14.01 4.64 0.16
CA ASP A 268 14.00 4.50 1.62
C ASP A 268 13.56 3.09 2.04
N ILE A 269 12.54 2.52 1.39
CA ILE A 269 12.11 1.14 1.63
C ILE A 269 13.24 0.16 1.28
N ALA A 270 13.88 0.31 0.13
CA ALA A 270 14.96 -0.57 -0.28
C ALA A 270 16.16 -0.51 0.69
N GLU A 271 16.55 0.69 1.15
CA GLU A 271 17.62 0.86 2.14
C GLU A 271 17.27 0.21 3.47
N GLU A 272 16.01 0.35 3.96
CA GLU A 272 15.59 -0.35 5.18
C GLU A 272 15.61 -1.87 5.00
N TYR A 273 15.19 -2.39 3.86
CA TYR A 273 15.24 -3.84 3.58
C TYR A 273 16.68 -4.37 3.50
N LYS A 274 17.64 -3.57 2.98
CA LYS A 274 19.08 -3.88 3.07
C LYS A 274 19.57 -3.88 4.51
N ALA A 275 19.21 -2.85 5.28
CA ALA A 275 19.57 -2.75 6.69
C ALA A 275 18.95 -3.87 7.55
N TRP A 276 17.82 -4.40 7.12
CA TRP A 276 17.15 -5.56 7.71
C TRP A 276 17.78 -6.90 7.31
N GLY A 277 18.68 -6.90 6.32
CA GLY A 277 19.28 -8.13 5.79
C GLY A 277 18.39 -8.91 4.83
N LYS A 278 17.27 -8.35 4.40
CA LYS A 278 16.34 -8.96 3.43
C LYS A 278 16.77 -8.76 1.99
N LEU A 279 17.61 -7.76 1.73
CA LEU A 279 18.18 -7.48 0.41
C LEU A 279 19.71 -7.47 0.46
N PRO A 280 20.37 -7.87 -0.62
CA PRO A 280 21.81 -7.70 -0.76
C PRO A 280 22.21 -6.23 -0.65
N LYS A 281 23.40 -5.92 -0.10
CA LYS A 281 23.88 -4.54 0.07
C LYS A 281 23.99 -3.76 -1.25
N ASN A 282 24.25 -4.45 -2.35
CA ASN A 282 24.35 -3.87 -3.69
C ASN A 282 23.03 -3.85 -4.47
N PHE A 283 21.91 -4.25 -3.86
CA PHE A 283 20.61 -4.17 -4.52
C PHE A 283 20.23 -2.70 -4.79
N SER A 284 19.71 -2.43 -5.98
CA SER A 284 19.10 -1.17 -6.34
C SER A 284 17.65 -1.37 -6.75
N TYR A 285 16.74 -0.50 -6.30
CA TYR A 285 15.32 -0.64 -6.60
C TYR A 285 15.03 -0.54 -8.11
N GLU A 286 15.90 0.13 -8.87
CA GLU A 286 15.79 0.25 -10.33
C GLU A 286 15.85 -1.11 -11.04
N GLN A 287 16.49 -2.11 -10.43
CA GLN A 287 16.53 -3.49 -10.95
C GLN A 287 15.14 -4.15 -10.96
N ALA A 288 14.25 -3.68 -10.10
CA ALA A 288 12.90 -4.21 -9.91
C ALA A 288 11.81 -3.25 -10.44
N THR A 289 12.16 -2.30 -11.31
CA THR A 289 11.22 -1.27 -11.78
C THR A 289 11.25 -1.08 -13.29
N ARG A 290 10.11 -0.72 -13.87
CA ARG A 290 9.93 -0.37 -15.28
C ARG A 290 8.94 0.78 -15.41
N PHE A 291 9.38 1.98 -14.99
CA PHE A 291 8.54 3.19 -14.99
C PHE A 291 8.37 3.84 -16.37
N ASP A 292 9.09 3.38 -17.37
CA ASP A 292 8.93 3.80 -18.77
C ASP A 292 7.48 3.60 -19.24
N PHE A 293 6.85 2.48 -18.92
CA PHE A 293 5.47 2.19 -19.30
C PHE A 293 4.44 3.15 -18.68
N VAL A 294 4.55 3.42 -17.38
CA VAL A 294 3.59 4.33 -16.72
C VAL A 294 3.78 5.76 -17.15
N ARG A 295 5.03 6.19 -17.41
CA ARG A 295 5.33 7.53 -17.93
C ARG A 295 4.72 7.73 -19.33
N GLN A 296 4.84 6.71 -20.20
CA GLN A 296 4.18 6.72 -21.50
C GLN A 296 2.65 6.78 -21.35
N ALA A 297 2.08 5.92 -20.52
CA ALA A 297 0.63 5.89 -20.28
C ALA A 297 0.11 7.24 -19.77
N ALA A 298 0.82 7.87 -18.82
CA ALA A 298 0.46 9.18 -18.31
C ALA A 298 0.47 10.26 -19.38
N GLN A 299 1.53 10.32 -20.21
CA GLN A 299 1.62 11.26 -21.34
C GLN A 299 0.48 11.09 -22.34
N GLU A 300 0.12 9.87 -22.68
CA GLU A 300 -0.99 9.59 -23.61
C GLU A 300 -2.35 9.96 -22.99
N VAL A 301 -2.56 9.70 -21.69
CA VAL A 301 -3.79 10.12 -20.99
C VAL A 301 -3.88 11.64 -20.91
N ASP A 302 -2.77 12.34 -20.63
CA ASP A 302 -2.73 13.80 -20.56
C ASP A 302 -3.02 14.44 -21.93
N ALA A 303 -2.50 13.85 -23.00
CA ALA A 303 -2.76 14.32 -24.36
C ALA A 303 -4.23 14.12 -24.76
N ALA A 304 -4.87 13.04 -24.32
CA ALA A 304 -6.25 12.71 -24.71
C ALA A 304 -7.31 13.36 -23.82
N TYR A 305 -7.03 13.55 -22.53
CA TYR A 305 -8.03 13.93 -21.51
C TYR A 305 -7.64 15.14 -20.68
N GLY A 306 -6.48 15.74 -20.93
CA GLY A 306 -5.90 16.83 -20.14
C GLY A 306 -5.12 16.35 -18.92
N ALA A 307 -4.11 17.13 -18.54
CA ALA A 307 -3.34 16.89 -17.32
C ALA A 307 -4.19 17.17 -16.07
N PRO A 308 -3.95 16.44 -14.95
CA PRO A 308 -4.66 16.68 -13.71
C PRO A 308 -4.31 18.06 -13.12
N GLU A 309 -5.32 18.81 -12.66
CA GLU A 309 -5.11 20.09 -12.01
C GLU A 309 -4.37 19.94 -10.68
N GLY A 310 -3.35 20.77 -10.44
CA GLY A 310 -2.68 20.87 -9.13
C GLY A 310 -1.72 19.73 -8.79
N TYR A 311 -1.07 19.12 -9.81
CA TYR A 311 -0.07 18.06 -9.62
C TYR A 311 1.29 18.47 -10.14
#